data_a92dc047f14cf01f0eb8861d076fe0fd
#
_entry.id   a92dc047f14cf01f0eb8861d076fe0fd
#
_cell.length_a   1.000
_cell.length_b   1.000
_cell.length_c   1.000
_cell.angle_alpha   90.00
_cell.angle_beta   90.00
_cell.angle_gamma   90.00
#
_symmetry.space_group_name_H-M   'P 1'
#
loop_
_entity.id
_entity.type
_entity.pdbx_description
1 polymer ?
#
loop_
_entity_poly.entity_id
_entity_poly.type
_entity_poly.pdbx_seq_one_letter_code
_entity_poly.pdbx_strand_id
1 'polypeptide(L)'
;MKTLKQFYYLARPFWGIRSALLAWLLLLVVLALSLSSVWFNVQLNQWNGNFYNALQQLNSQALYQLLQHFILLVSALILVVVFADYLKQRLIMRWRIGMTEHILARWLSHKGQHYALKINALVPDNPDQRIAEDVRLLIESSLRLLITFLHSLLTLISFATILWQLSGSISFSLAQHSFTLPGYMFWVCILYTLLGIGLTHWIGYPLRQLNMDRQRREADYRSGLIARREASDAIAGQRGEYHERAALLQRFRAVADNWYQLIRYEKNLSFFTVGYQQLSALAPIFFALPKFLAGELLLGGLMQIRQSFAQVAGALGWFIFSYREIAAWQATVTRLYNFVVLLDAEPVSPVESAPDDGLPLRAALDLYTADGAMLLSNITLNATAGSLTLIQGRSGIGKSTLLRTLSGHWPHYQGRIQRSDSVSWLPQRLYLPHERLDDLLAYPAQREDFTEAQLQQVLVQVGLPQLNYQLALSTDWQQRLSGGEQQRLMFARLLLNKPRLILLDETTAALDATSARHLLQLLRQQLPNSAVLLVSHQTFLADIADHQYHLDDSSDVIQGVATPCLTN
;
A
#
# COMPACT_ATOMS: atom_id res chain seq x y z
N MET A 1 -14.32 6.11 -18.04
CA MET A 1 -15.46 5.38 -17.43
C MET A 1 -15.05 4.15 -16.62
N LYS A 2 -14.10 3.29 -17.08
CA LYS A 2 -13.65 2.09 -16.35
C LYS A 2 -13.08 2.44 -14.95
N THR A 3 -12.15 3.38 -14.86
CA THR A 3 -11.50 3.78 -13.58
C THR A 3 -12.48 4.36 -12.55
N LEU A 4 -13.50 5.12 -12.99
CA LEU A 4 -14.53 5.64 -12.08
C LEU A 4 -15.39 4.51 -11.48
N LYS A 5 -15.69 3.46 -12.25
CA LYS A 5 -16.38 2.27 -11.73
C LYS A 5 -15.53 1.53 -10.70
N GLN A 6 -14.23 1.39 -10.98
CA GLN A 6 -13.27 0.79 -10.05
C GLN A 6 -13.13 1.61 -8.76
N PHE A 7 -13.04 2.93 -8.88
CA PHE A 7 -13.02 3.83 -7.72
C PHE A 7 -14.31 3.73 -6.89
N TYR A 8 -15.46 3.73 -7.53
CA TYR A 8 -16.74 3.56 -6.84
C TYR A 8 -16.81 2.22 -6.07
N TYR A 9 -16.33 1.14 -6.66
CA TYR A 9 -16.25 -0.16 -6.00
C TYR A 9 -15.39 -0.11 -4.72
N LEU A 10 -14.23 0.55 -4.79
CA LEU A 10 -13.33 0.71 -3.65
C LEU A 10 -13.87 1.66 -2.57
N ALA A 11 -14.56 2.72 -2.98
CA ALA A 11 -15.08 3.74 -2.07
C ALA A 11 -16.41 3.33 -1.39
N ARG A 12 -17.25 2.54 -2.08
CA ARG A 12 -18.59 2.14 -1.62
C ARG A 12 -18.63 1.57 -0.19
N PRO A 13 -17.71 0.68 0.25
CA PRO A 13 -17.76 0.12 1.60
C PRO A 13 -17.73 1.19 2.69
N PHE A 14 -16.96 2.26 2.51
CA PHE A 14 -16.89 3.37 3.47
C PHE A 14 -18.05 4.36 3.30
N TRP A 15 -18.36 4.79 2.06
CA TRP A 15 -19.34 5.83 1.78
C TRP A 15 -20.80 5.33 1.72
N GLY A 16 -21.01 4.02 1.61
CA GLY A 16 -22.34 3.40 1.52
C GLY A 16 -22.98 3.00 2.84
N ILE A 17 -22.26 3.05 3.96
CA ILE A 17 -22.75 2.62 5.28
C ILE A 17 -23.49 3.76 5.96
N ARG A 18 -24.57 3.47 6.69
CA ARG A 18 -25.31 4.48 7.51
C ARG A 18 -24.43 5.22 8.52
N SER A 19 -23.33 4.61 8.96
CA SER A 19 -22.28 5.26 9.79
C SER A 19 -21.48 6.34 9.05
N ALA A 20 -21.61 6.47 7.72
CA ALA A 20 -20.91 7.47 6.91
C ALA A 20 -21.54 8.88 6.96
N LEU A 21 -22.68 9.07 7.63
CA LEU A 21 -23.33 10.41 7.73
C LEU A 21 -22.36 11.49 8.19
N LEU A 22 -21.54 11.21 9.21
CA LEU A 22 -20.53 12.17 9.69
C LEU A 22 -19.43 12.43 8.64
N ALA A 23 -19.05 11.42 7.83
CA ALA A 23 -18.07 11.61 6.76
C ALA A 23 -18.64 12.47 5.63
N TRP A 24 -19.92 12.26 5.26
CA TRP A 24 -20.62 13.11 4.29
C TRP A 24 -20.76 14.55 4.77
N LEU A 25 -21.12 14.73 6.05
CA LEU A 25 -21.21 16.06 6.65
C LEU A 25 -19.84 16.75 6.67
N LEU A 26 -18.78 16.05 7.06
CA LEU A 26 -17.41 16.57 7.00
C LEU A 26 -17.01 16.95 5.57
N LEU A 27 -17.32 16.12 4.58
CA LEU A 27 -17.03 16.42 3.16
C LEU A 27 -17.77 17.69 2.72
N LEU A 28 -19.06 17.80 3.04
CA LEU A 28 -19.86 18.97 2.70
C LEU A 28 -19.31 20.24 3.34
N VAL A 29 -18.96 20.20 4.63
CA VAL A 29 -18.36 21.34 5.34
C VAL A 29 -17.01 21.71 4.75
N VAL A 30 -16.14 20.73 4.47
CA VAL A 30 -14.83 20.98 3.82
C VAL A 30 -15.00 21.63 2.46
N LEU A 31 -15.95 21.14 1.64
CA LEU A 31 -16.25 21.74 0.34
C LEU A 31 -16.80 23.16 0.50
N ALA A 32 -17.75 23.39 1.40
CA ALA A 32 -18.31 24.71 1.65
C ALA A 32 -17.23 25.71 2.10
N LEU A 33 -16.36 25.33 3.03
CA LEU A 33 -15.26 26.18 3.47
C LEU A 33 -14.24 26.42 2.36
N SER A 34 -13.87 25.38 1.61
CA SER A 34 -12.91 25.50 0.51
C SER A 34 -13.43 26.39 -0.61
N LEU A 35 -14.71 26.30 -0.94
CA LEU A 35 -15.33 27.11 -1.97
C LEU A 35 -15.59 28.55 -1.48
N SER A 36 -15.88 28.76 -0.19
CA SER A 36 -16.02 30.10 0.39
C SER A 36 -14.72 30.90 0.31
N SER A 37 -13.55 30.24 0.30
CA SER A 37 -12.27 30.94 0.09
C SER A 37 -12.19 31.67 -1.27
N VAL A 38 -12.88 31.17 -2.31
CA VAL A 38 -12.99 31.86 -3.61
C VAL A 38 -13.79 33.15 -3.46
N TRP A 39 -14.91 33.11 -2.71
CA TRP A 39 -15.68 34.32 -2.42
C TRP A 39 -14.84 35.37 -1.68
N PHE A 40 -14.07 34.96 -0.66
CA PHE A 40 -13.15 35.88 0.01
C PHE A 40 -12.10 36.46 -0.94
N ASN A 41 -11.56 35.68 -1.86
CA ASN A 41 -10.63 36.17 -2.88
C ASN A 41 -11.27 37.19 -3.83
N VAL A 42 -12.56 37.00 -4.18
CA VAL A 42 -13.34 37.98 -4.96
C VAL A 42 -13.52 39.29 -4.16
N GLN A 43 -13.88 39.19 -2.86
CA GLN A 43 -14.00 40.37 -2.00
C GLN A 43 -12.66 41.12 -1.83
N LEU A 44 -11.55 40.37 -1.67
CA LEU A 44 -10.22 40.97 -1.63
C LEU A 44 -9.82 41.63 -2.97
N ASN A 45 -10.26 41.10 -4.09
CA ASN A 45 -10.04 41.72 -5.39
C ASN A 45 -10.80 43.06 -5.49
N GLN A 46 -12.07 43.11 -5.04
CA GLN A 46 -12.87 44.35 -5.00
C GLN A 46 -12.27 45.35 -4.01
N TRP A 47 -11.88 44.88 -2.81
CA TRP A 47 -11.19 45.69 -1.83
C TRP A 47 -9.92 46.34 -2.38
N ASN A 48 -9.11 45.54 -3.09
CA ASN A 48 -7.88 45.99 -3.74
C ASN A 48 -8.16 47.15 -4.73
N GLY A 49 -9.20 47.00 -5.55
CA GLY A 49 -9.62 48.06 -6.44
C GLY A 49 -10.02 49.36 -5.73
N ASN A 50 -10.85 49.24 -4.68
CA ASN A 50 -11.30 50.37 -3.88
C ASN A 50 -10.13 51.06 -3.16
N PHE A 51 -9.18 50.26 -2.65
CA PHE A 51 -8.00 50.78 -1.98
C PHE A 51 -7.11 51.62 -2.89
N TYR A 52 -6.80 51.11 -4.11
CA TYR A 52 -5.98 51.86 -5.04
C TYR A 52 -6.69 53.09 -5.60
N ASN A 53 -8.02 53.05 -5.78
CA ASN A 53 -8.79 54.21 -6.15
C ASN A 53 -8.80 55.31 -5.03
N ALA A 54 -8.98 54.90 -3.78
CA ALA A 54 -8.91 55.84 -2.64
C ALA A 54 -7.49 56.43 -2.47
N LEU A 55 -6.46 55.64 -2.77
CA LEU A 55 -5.06 56.09 -2.76
C LEU A 55 -4.80 57.11 -3.87
N GLN A 56 -5.29 56.86 -5.09
CA GLN A 56 -5.20 57.78 -6.21
C GLN A 56 -5.90 59.10 -5.93
N GLN A 57 -7.02 59.07 -5.21
CA GLN A 57 -7.81 60.23 -4.83
C GLN A 57 -7.33 60.90 -3.54
N LEU A 58 -6.29 60.37 -2.87
CA LEU A 58 -5.75 60.84 -1.57
C LEU A 58 -6.81 60.95 -0.47
N ASN A 59 -7.84 60.09 -0.50
CA ASN A 59 -8.93 60.07 0.46
C ASN A 59 -8.55 59.31 1.73
N SER A 60 -8.02 60.03 2.73
CA SER A 60 -7.53 59.42 4.01
C SER A 60 -8.62 58.72 4.82
N GLN A 61 -9.85 59.22 4.82
CA GLN A 61 -10.96 58.65 5.56
C GLN A 61 -11.39 57.30 4.95
N ALA A 62 -11.50 57.22 3.64
CA ALA A 62 -11.80 55.97 2.94
C ALA A 62 -10.68 54.92 3.14
N LEU A 63 -9.42 55.35 3.13
CA LEU A 63 -8.28 54.46 3.37
C LEU A 63 -8.31 53.84 4.75
N TYR A 64 -8.65 54.61 5.80
CA TYR A 64 -8.76 54.07 7.15
C TYR A 64 -9.86 53.01 7.31
N GLN A 65 -11.03 53.26 6.73
CA GLN A 65 -12.14 52.29 6.71
C GLN A 65 -11.78 51.01 5.93
N LEU A 66 -11.11 51.18 4.81
CA LEU A 66 -10.64 50.03 3.98
C LEU A 66 -9.61 49.18 4.71
N LEU A 67 -8.69 49.79 5.51
CA LEU A 67 -7.74 49.03 6.33
C LEU A 67 -8.43 48.17 7.38
N GLN A 68 -9.45 48.72 8.07
CA GLN A 68 -10.25 47.95 9.04
C GLN A 68 -10.97 46.77 8.36
N HIS A 69 -11.59 47.01 7.21
CA HIS A 69 -12.25 45.98 6.41
C HIS A 69 -11.28 44.91 5.93
N PHE A 70 -10.05 45.26 5.54
CA PHE A 70 -9.00 44.33 5.17
C PHE A 70 -8.63 43.37 6.29
N ILE A 71 -8.40 43.88 7.49
CA ILE A 71 -8.05 43.04 8.66
C ILE A 71 -9.16 42.02 8.93
N LEU A 72 -10.42 42.44 8.84
CA LEU A 72 -11.56 41.54 9.05
C LEU A 72 -11.65 40.47 7.95
N LEU A 73 -11.54 40.86 6.67
CA LEU A 73 -11.59 39.92 5.55
C LEU A 73 -10.45 38.88 5.59
N VAL A 74 -9.22 39.35 5.87
CA VAL A 74 -8.06 38.46 5.91
C VAL A 74 -8.12 37.52 7.12
N SER A 75 -8.54 38.03 8.28
CA SER A 75 -8.73 37.20 9.48
C SER A 75 -9.77 36.10 9.25
N ALA A 76 -10.91 36.45 8.63
CA ALA A 76 -11.94 35.48 8.28
C ALA A 76 -11.45 34.46 7.25
N LEU A 77 -10.71 34.90 6.21
CA LEU A 77 -10.12 34.02 5.22
C LEU A 77 -9.14 33.03 5.85
N ILE A 78 -8.26 33.50 6.75
CA ILE A 78 -7.30 32.64 7.46
C ILE A 78 -8.05 31.57 8.25
N LEU A 79 -9.07 31.95 9.01
CA LEU A 79 -9.89 31.00 9.78
C LEU A 79 -10.51 29.95 8.85
N VAL A 80 -11.14 30.38 7.76
CA VAL A 80 -11.79 29.48 6.79
C VAL A 80 -10.79 28.49 6.19
N VAL A 81 -9.62 28.95 5.74
CA VAL A 81 -8.61 28.11 5.10
C VAL A 81 -8.02 27.09 6.10
N VAL A 82 -7.69 27.56 7.32
CA VAL A 82 -7.11 26.68 8.36
C VAL A 82 -8.11 25.63 8.81
N PHE A 83 -9.38 26.01 9.05
CA PHE A 83 -10.40 25.04 9.44
C PHE A 83 -10.76 24.08 8.30
N ALA A 84 -10.79 24.54 7.05
CA ALA A 84 -11.00 23.67 5.89
C ALA A 84 -9.91 22.59 5.80
N ASP A 85 -8.64 22.97 5.95
CA ASP A 85 -7.53 22.03 5.92
C ASP A 85 -7.56 21.06 7.11
N TYR A 86 -7.82 21.58 8.32
CA TYR A 86 -7.96 20.76 9.52
C TYR A 86 -9.06 19.69 9.39
N LEU A 87 -10.25 20.07 8.94
CA LEU A 87 -11.36 19.14 8.76
C LEU A 87 -11.10 18.15 7.61
N LYS A 88 -10.43 18.59 6.54
CA LYS A 88 -9.97 17.73 5.45
C LYS A 88 -9.04 16.63 5.97
N GLN A 89 -8.05 16.95 6.80
CA GLN A 89 -7.14 15.97 7.40
C GLN A 89 -7.89 14.96 8.27
N ARG A 90 -8.86 15.42 9.07
CA ARG A 90 -9.74 14.53 9.83
C ARG A 90 -10.56 13.58 8.95
N LEU A 91 -11.10 14.08 7.84
CA LEU A 91 -11.83 13.27 6.88
C LEU A 91 -10.93 12.21 6.22
N ILE A 92 -9.72 12.61 5.80
CA ILE A 92 -8.72 11.71 5.24
C ILE A 92 -8.44 10.56 6.21
N MET A 93 -8.15 10.88 7.47
CA MET A 93 -7.80 9.87 8.48
C MET A 93 -8.97 8.93 8.77
N ARG A 94 -10.19 9.46 8.90
CA ARG A 94 -11.39 8.66 9.13
C ARG A 94 -11.65 7.68 7.97
N TRP A 95 -11.55 8.15 6.73
CA TRP A 95 -11.70 7.29 5.57
C TRP A 95 -10.59 6.24 5.50
N ARG A 96 -9.36 6.63 5.82
CA ARG A 96 -8.21 5.72 5.85
C ARG A 96 -8.40 4.59 6.87
N ILE A 97 -8.85 4.90 8.09
CA ILE A 97 -9.12 3.88 9.13
C ILE A 97 -10.12 2.86 8.59
N GLY A 98 -11.31 3.30 8.16
CA GLY A 98 -12.34 2.37 7.72
C GLY A 98 -11.96 1.55 6.49
N MET A 99 -11.20 2.12 5.55
CA MET A 99 -10.73 1.39 4.37
C MET A 99 -9.62 0.39 4.71
N THR A 100 -8.70 0.76 5.60
CA THR A 100 -7.62 -0.14 6.05
C THR A 100 -8.19 -1.32 6.82
N GLU A 101 -9.10 -1.09 7.77
CA GLU A 101 -9.79 -2.16 8.53
C GLU A 101 -10.52 -3.12 7.58
N HIS A 102 -11.23 -2.59 6.60
CA HIS A 102 -11.96 -3.39 5.63
C HIS A 102 -11.04 -4.28 4.77
N ILE A 103 -9.90 -3.75 4.33
CA ILE A 103 -8.93 -4.51 3.52
C ILE A 103 -8.20 -5.53 4.38
N LEU A 104 -7.78 -5.16 5.61
CA LEU A 104 -7.12 -6.08 6.53
C LEU A 104 -8.01 -7.26 6.91
N ALA A 105 -9.29 -7.02 7.19
CA ALA A 105 -10.26 -8.07 7.48
C ALA A 105 -10.42 -9.08 6.33
N ARG A 106 -10.29 -8.62 5.07
CA ARG A 106 -10.31 -9.49 3.89
C ARG A 106 -8.99 -10.22 3.69
N TRP A 107 -7.88 -9.50 3.80
CA TRP A 107 -6.54 -10.05 3.57
C TRP A 107 -6.19 -11.15 4.58
N LEU A 108 -6.52 -10.93 5.87
CA LEU A 108 -6.29 -11.88 6.96
C LEU A 108 -7.55 -12.70 7.29
N SER A 109 -8.45 -12.89 6.33
CA SER A 109 -9.61 -13.77 6.52
C SER A 109 -9.18 -15.22 6.76
N HIS A 110 -10.00 -15.98 7.50
CA HIS A 110 -9.75 -17.41 7.80
C HIS A 110 -9.62 -18.30 6.56
N LYS A 111 -9.90 -17.76 5.36
CA LYS A 111 -9.82 -18.50 4.09
C LYS A 111 -8.39 -18.62 3.54
N GLY A 112 -7.35 -18.17 4.26
CA GLY A 112 -5.95 -18.29 3.83
C GLY A 112 -5.58 -17.45 2.61
N GLN A 113 -6.34 -16.42 2.30
CA GLN A 113 -6.15 -15.59 1.09
C GLN A 113 -4.79 -14.89 1.05
N HIS A 114 -4.25 -14.48 2.21
CA HIS A 114 -2.90 -13.92 2.31
C HIS A 114 -1.82 -14.89 1.78
N TYR A 115 -2.04 -16.20 1.95
CA TYR A 115 -1.14 -17.24 1.48
C TYR A 115 -1.39 -17.59 0.00
N ALA A 116 -2.65 -17.66 -0.42
CA ALA A 116 -3.02 -17.88 -1.82
C ALA A 116 -2.42 -16.81 -2.74
N LEU A 117 -2.38 -15.56 -2.28
CA LEU A 117 -1.69 -14.47 -2.97
C LEU A 117 -0.18 -14.72 -3.13
N LYS A 118 0.49 -15.38 -2.21
CA LYS A 118 1.92 -15.69 -2.29
C LYS A 118 2.25 -16.76 -3.33
N ILE A 119 1.34 -17.70 -3.58
CA ILE A 119 1.53 -18.83 -4.50
C ILE A 119 1.18 -18.43 -5.94
N ASN A 120 0.25 -17.52 -6.11
CA ASN A 120 -0.28 -17.15 -7.42
C ASN A 120 0.68 -16.18 -8.14
N ALA A 121 1.34 -16.64 -9.21
CA ALA A 121 2.29 -15.84 -9.99
C ALA A 121 1.68 -14.57 -10.65
N LEU A 122 0.35 -14.46 -10.65
CA LEU A 122 -0.41 -13.31 -11.18
C LEU A 122 -0.64 -12.20 -10.13
N VAL A 123 -0.09 -12.35 -8.93
CA VAL A 123 -0.35 -11.43 -7.82
C VAL A 123 0.42 -10.13 -7.99
N PRO A 124 -0.23 -8.98 -7.74
CA PRO A 124 0.46 -7.71 -7.69
C PRO A 124 1.56 -7.72 -6.63
N ASP A 125 2.72 -7.28 -7.06
CA ASP A 125 3.90 -7.07 -6.22
C ASP A 125 3.55 -6.29 -4.95
N ASN A 126 4.00 -6.78 -3.78
CA ASN A 126 3.95 -6.07 -2.50
C ASN A 126 2.55 -5.74 -1.93
N PRO A 127 1.83 -6.72 -1.33
CA PRO A 127 0.56 -6.48 -0.63
C PRO A 127 0.65 -5.43 0.49
N ASP A 128 1.78 -5.38 1.20
CA ASP A 128 2.14 -4.40 2.23
C ASP A 128 2.07 -2.97 1.68
N GLN A 129 2.64 -2.72 0.50
CA GLN A 129 2.58 -1.42 -0.15
C GLN A 129 1.15 -1.04 -0.58
N ARG A 130 0.34 -2.02 -1.02
CA ARG A 130 -1.07 -1.78 -1.38
C ARG A 130 -1.88 -1.30 -0.19
N ILE A 131 -1.68 -1.93 0.98
CA ILE A 131 -2.42 -1.60 2.21
C ILE A 131 -1.89 -0.30 2.83
N ALA A 132 -0.58 -0.15 2.95
CA ALA A 132 0.02 0.99 3.66
C ALA A 132 0.03 2.28 2.84
N GLU A 133 0.41 2.20 1.55
CA GLU A 133 0.65 3.38 0.69
C GLU A 133 -0.49 3.65 -0.29
N ASP A 134 -0.93 2.65 -1.07
CA ASP A 134 -1.93 2.89 -2.12
C ASP A 134 -3.29 3.30 -1.54
N VAL A 135 -3.69 2.78 -0.38
CA VAL A 135 -4.89 3.24 0.35
C VAL A 135 -4.77 4.72 0.70
N ARG A 136 -3.64 5.14 1.26
CA ARG A 136 -3.37 6.54 1.61
C ARG A 136 -3.39 7.43 0.38
N LEU A 137 -2.64 7.05 -0.66
CA LEU A 137 -2.53 7.81 -1.91
C LEU A 137 -3.88 7.94 -2.63
N LEU A 138 -4.70 6.88 -2.63
CA LEU A 138 -6.04 6.91 -3.20
C LEU A 138 -6.91 7.98 -2.54
N ILE A 139 -6.95 7.98 -1.20
CA ILE A 139 -7.81 8.87 -0.42
C ILE A 139 -7.34 10.33 -0.56
N GLU A 140 -6.06 10.58 -0.32
CA GLU A 140 -5.47 11.92 -0.39
C GLU A 140 -5.64 12.52 -1.81
N SER A 141 -5.33 11.75 -2.85
CA SER A 141 -5.43 12.23 -4.23
C SER A 141 -6.88 12.44 -4.66
N SER A 142 -7.82 11.57 -4.25
CA SER A 142 -9.25 11.71 -4.59
C SER A 142 -9.85 12.99 -4.01
N LEU A 143 -9.62 13.25 -2.71
CA LEU A 143 -10.11 14.46 -2.07
C LEU A 143 -9.41 15.71 -2.60
N ARG A 144 -8.11 15.66 -2.82
CA ARG A 144 -7.35 16.77 -3.39
C ARG A 144 -7.85 17.12 -4.78
N LEU A 145 -7.96 16.14 -5.69
CA LEU A 145 -8.45 16.36 -7.06
C LEU A 145 -9.88 16.92 -7.06
N LEU A 146 -10.77 16.39 -6.21
CA LEU A 146 -12.15 16.88 -6.11
C LEU A 146 -12.20 18.34 -5.65
N ILE A 147 -11.52 18.65 -4.53
CA ILE A 147 -11.54 19.99 -3.93
C ILE A 147 -10.88 21.01 -4.85
N THR A 148 -9.70 20.69 -5.40
CA THR A 148 -8.97 21.61 -6.28
C THR A 148 -9.67 21.82 -7.62
N PHE A 149 -10.34 20.79 -8.16
CA PHE A 149 -11.17 20.91 -9.36
C PHE A 149 -12.32 21.90 -9.14
N LEU A 150 -13.11 21.69 -8.08
CA LEU A 150 -14.25 22.57 -7.78
C LEU A 150 -13.81 24.00 -7.46
N HIS A 151 -12.70 24.15 -6.72
CA HIS A 151 -12.10 25.45 -6.44
C HIS A 151 -11.65 26.16 -7.71
N SER A 152 -10.93 25.46 -8.60
CA SER A 152 -10.47 26.05 -9.88
C SER A 152 -11.61 26.39 -10.82
N LEU A 153 -12.65 25.55 -10.87
CA LEU A 153 -13.84 25.82 -11.67
C LEU A 153 -14.57 27.09 -11.18
N LEU A 154 -14.80 27.20 -9.86
CA LEU A 154 -15.45 28.37 -9.28
C LEU A 154 -14.60 29.63 -9.42
N THR A 155 -13.29 29.54 -9.23
CA THR A 155 -12.33 30.63 -9.45
C THR A 155 -12.37 31.10 -10.92
N LEU A 156 -12.36 30.15 -11.87
CA LEU A 156 -12.44 30.48 -13.29
C LEU A 156 -13.73 31.25 -13.61
N ILE A 157 -14.88 30.77 -13.17
CA ILE A 157 -16.17 31.42 -13.43
C ILE A 157 -16.20 32.83 -12.80
N SER A 158 -15.82 32.95 -11.51
CA SER A 158 -15.89 34.22 -10.77
C SER A 158 -14.96 35.29 -11.37
N PHE A 159 -13.70 34.94 -11.56
CA PHE A 159 -12.71 35.91 -12.05
C PHE A 159 -12.76 36.16 -13.55
N ALA A 160 -13.23 35.20 -14.35
CA ALA A 160 -13.55 35.44 -15.76
C ALA A 160 -14.67 36.48 -15.91
N THR A 161 -15.72 36.41 -15.10
CA THR A 161 -16.80 37.38 -15.07
C THR A 161 -16.29 38.78 -14.72
N ILE A 162 -15.45 38.90 -13.67
CA ILE A 162 -14.84 40.17 -13.27
C ILE A 162 -13.96 40.72 -14.41
N LEU A 163 -13.11 39.87 -14.98
CA LEU A 163 -12.21 40.28 -16.07
C LEU A 163 -12.97 40.73 -17.30
N TRP A 164 -14.08 40.05 -17.63
CA TRP A 164 -14.95 40.42 -18.75
C TRP A 164 -15.62 41.78 -18.53
N GLN A 165 -16.17 42.02 -17.33
CA GLN A 165 -16.84 43.27 -16.99
C GLN A 165 -15.88 44.48 -16.97
N LEU A 166 -14.70 44.31 -16.32
CA LEU A 166 -13.74 45.40 -16.14
C LEU A 166 -12.99 45.75 -17.45
N SER A 167 -12.83 44.81 -18.36
CA SER A 167 -12.08 45.06 -19.58
C SER A 167 -12.85 45.91 -20.61
N GLY A 168 -14.19 45.88 -20.56
CA GLY A 168 -15.01 46.56 -21.56
C GLY A 168 -14.79 45.99 -22.98
N SER A 169 -14.98 46.83 -23.98
CA SER A 169 -14.73 46.47 -25.40
C SER A 169 -13.52 47.21 -25.96
N ILE A 170 -12.80 46.57 -26.89
CA ILE A 170 -11.80 47.23 -27.74
C ILE A 170 -12.30 47.22 -29.18
N SER A 171 -12.22 48.36 -29.85
CA SER A 171 -12.55 48.46 -31.26
C SER A 171 -11.26 48.60 -32.09
N PHE A 172 -11.12 47.78 -33.11
CA PHE A 172 -10.04 47.88 -34.09
C PHE A 172 -10.62 47.85 -35.51
N SER A 173 -10.08 48.66 -36.40
CA SER A 173 -10.46 48.68 -37.81
C SER A 173 -9.46 47.84 -38.62
N LEU A 174 -9.95 46.79 -39.26
CA LEU A 174 -9.17 45.98 -40.20
C LEU A 174 -9.87 45.98 -41.54
N ALA A 175 -9.18 46.42 -42.60
CA ALA A 175 -9.69 46.46 -43.97
C ALA A 175 -11.08 47.10 -44.11
N GLN A 176 -11.29 48.31 -43.57
CA GLN A 176 -12.54 49.10 -43.60
C GLN A 176 -13.72 48.54 -42.78
N HIS A 177 -13.55 47.46 -42.01
CA HIS A 177 -14.55 46.94 -41.08
C HIS A 177 -14.12 47.23 -39.65
N SER A 178 -15.01 47.81 -38.85
CA SER A 178 -14.79 48.02 -37.41
C SER A 178 -15.27 46.80 -36.66
N PHE A 179 -14.36 46.11 -36.03
CA PHE A 179 -14.66 44.98 -35.13
C PHE A 179 -14.59 45.47 -33.69
N THR A 180 -15.64 45.16 -32.91
CA THR A 180 -15.64 45.38 -31.46
C THR A 180 -15.56 44.07 -30.76
N LEU A 181 -14.49 43.86 -29.98
CA LEU A 181 -14.29 42.64 -29.16
C LEU A 181 -14.66 42.94 -27.71
N PRO A 182 -15.82 42.48 -27.22
CA PRO A 182 -16.19 42.62 -25.82
C PRO A 182 -15.34 41.69 -24.94
N GLY A 183 -15.00 42.15 -23.73
CA GLY A 183 -14.23 41.30 -22.79
C GLY A 183 -12.84 40.96 -23.29
N TYR A 184 -12.17 41.82 -24.05
CA TYR A 184 -10.92 41.51 -24.76
C TYR A 184 -9.83 40.95 -23.83
N MET A 185 -9.74 41.38 -22.56
CA MET A 185 -8.75 40.90 -21.62
C MET A 185 -8.96 39.42 -21.27
N PHE A 186 -10.18 38.94 -21.31
CA PHE A 186 -10.48 37.51 -21.12
C PHE A 186 -9.90 36.67 -22.25
N TRP A 187 -10.09 37.11 -23.49
CA TRP A 187 -9.54 36.44 -24.68
C TRP A 187 -8.01 36.48 -24.72
N VAL A 188 -7.42 37.61 -24.35
CA VAL A 188 -5.96 37.77 -24.21
C VAL A 188 -5.45 36.79 -23.12
N CYS A 189 -6.14 36.68 -21.99
CA CYS A 189 -5.77 35.76 -20.94
C CYS A 189 -5.80 34.29 -21.39
N ILE A 190 -6.85 33.88 -22.11
CA ILE A 190 -6.94 32.52 -22.66
C ILE A 190 -5.78 32.25 -23.62
N LEU A 191 -5.58 33.13 -24.62
CA LEU A 191 -4.52 32.95 -25.61
C LEU A 191 -3.14 32.89 -24.96
N TYR A 192 -2.85 33.85 -24.09
CA TYR A 192 -1.60 33.92 -23.33
C TYR A 192 -1.35 32.65 -22.52
N THR A 193 -2.38 32.16 -21.80
CA THR A 193 -2.28 30.98 -20.99
C THR A 193 -2.07 29.73 -21.83
N LEU A 194 -2.82 29.55 -22.92
CA LEU A 194 -2.68 28.39 -23.81
C LEU A 194 -1.29 28.36 -24.47
N LEU A 195 -0.78 29.51 -24.91
CA LEU A 195 0.59 29.62 -25.46
C LEU A 195 1.64 29.25 -24.41
N GLY A 196 1.51 29.78 -23.18
CA GLY A 196 2.42 29.47 -22.09
C GLY A 196 2.44 27.97 -21.72
N ILE A 197 1.27 27.36 -21.72
CA ILE A 197 1.12 25.92 -21.46
C ILE A 197 1.70 25.08 -22.59
N GLY A 198 1.41 25.42 -23.83
CA GLY A 198 1.95 24.75 -25.02
C GLY A 198 3.49 24.74 -25.01
N LEU A 199 4.10 25.92 -24.77
CA LEU A 199 5.54 26.04 -24.65
C LEU A 199 6.14 25.30 -23.46
N THR A 200 5.48 25.37 -22.30
CA THR A 200 5.89 24.59 -21.10
C THR A 200 5.89 23.10 -21.38
N HIS A 201 4.85 22.60 -22.04
CA HIS A 201 4.74 21.20 -22.43
C HIS A 201 5.82 20.78 -23.42
N TRP A 202 6.04 21.60 -24.46
CA TRP A 202 7.06 21.34 -25.48
C TRP A 202 8.48 21.29 -24.90
N ILE A 203 8.86 22.25 -24.05
CA ILE A 203 10.17 22.30 -23.38
C ILE A 203 10.32 21.19 -22.35
N GLY A 204 9.24 20.88 -21.61
CA GLY A 204 9.23 19.90 -20.51
C GLY A 204 9.07 18.44 -20.96
N TYR A 205 8.74 18.17 -22.22
CA TYR A 205 8.47 16.84 -22.73
C TYR A 205 9.58 15.79 -22.40
N PRO A 206 10.89 16.09 -22.59
CA PRO A 206 11.96 15.14 -22.29
C PRO A 206 12.07 14.79 -20.81
N LEU A 207 11.64 15.69 -19.91
CA LEU A 207 11.71 15.46 -18.45
C LEU A 207 10.88 14.26 -17.99
N ARG A 208 9.81 13.92 -18.73
CA ARG A 208 8.97 12.76 -18.40
C ARG A 208 9.78 11.47 -18.42
N GLN A 209 10.53 11.24 -19.48
CA GLN A 209 11.33 10.03 -19.63
C GLN A 209 12.51 10.03 -18.65
N LEU A 210 13.21 11.13 -18.51
CA LEU A 210 14.33 11.28 -17.59
C LEU A 210 13.90 11.03 -16.11
N ASN A 211 12.71 11.46 -15.71
CA ASN A 211 12.17 11.18 -14.38
C ASN A 211 11.81 9.70 -14.18
N MET A 212 11.30 9.02 -15.21
CA MET A 212 11.07 7.56 -15.15
C MET A 212 12.39 6.79 -15.03
N ASP A 213 13.39 7.17 -15.82
CA ASP A 213 14.73 6.58 -15.77
C ASP A 213 15.40 6.84 -14.41
N ARG A 214 15.21 8.03 -13.83
CA ARG A 214 15.69 8.34 -12.47
C ARG A 214 15.11 7.37 -11.46
N GLN A 215 13.80 7.17 -11.44
CA GLN A 215 13.16 6.26 -10.49
C GLN A 215 13.66 4.82 -10.63
N ARG A 216 13.84 4.36 -11.88
CA ARG A 216 14.37 3.02 -12.17
C ARG A 216 15.80 2.86 -11.65
N ARG A 217 16.71 3.81 -11.99
CA ARG A 217 18.13 3.75 -11.59
C ARG A 217 18.32 3.87 -10.08
N GLU A 218 17.50 4.71 -9.42
CA GLU A 218 17.45 4.80 -7.94
C GLU A 218 16.99 3.49 -7.30
N ALA A 219 15.98 2.84 -7.87
CA ALA A 219 15.50 1.54 -7.40
C ALA A 219 16.56 0.45 -7.58
N ASP A 220 17.27 0.41 -8.72
CA ASP A 220 18.36 -0.53 -9.01
C ASP A 220 19.54 -0.32 -8.05
N TYR A 221 19.88 0.93 -7.73
CA TYR A 221 20.92 1.26 -6.76
C TYR A 221 20.53 0.83 -5.34
N ARG A 222 19.30 1.13 -4.91
CA ARG A 222 18.78 0.72 -3.60
C ARG A 222 18.72 -0.80 -3.45
N SER A 223 18.24 -1.51 -4.45
CA SER A 223 18.24 -2.98 -4.49
C SER A 223 19.66 -3.54 -4.34
N GLY A 224 20.63 -2.91 -5.01
CA GLY A 224 22.04 -3.23 -4.84
C GLY A 224 22.55 -3.06 -3.41
N LEU A 225 22.16 -2.01 -2.71
CA LEU A 225 22.54 -1.77 -1.31
C LEU A 225 21.89 -2.79 -0.36
N ILE A 226 20.60 -3.11 -0.57
CA ILE A 226 19.88 -4.09 0.25
C ILE A 226 20.55 -5.48 0.14
N ALA A 227 20.86 -5.92 -1.08
CA ALA A 227 21.51 -7.20 -1.31
C ALA A 227 22.86 -7.32 -0.57
N ARG A 228 23.68 -6.22 -0.52
CA ARG A 228 24.96 -6.22 0.22
C ARG A 228 24.75 -6.22 1.72
N ARG A 229 23.74 -5.53 2.21
CA ARG A 229 23.40 -5.56 3.63
C ARG A 229 23.01 -6.98 4.08
N GLU A 230 22.22 -7.68 3.28
CA GLU A 230 21.79 -9.05 3.57
C GLU A 230 22.95 -10.06 3.45
N ALA A 231 23.92 -9.80 2.55
CA ALA A 231 25.08 -10.65 2.33
C ALA A 231 26.34 -10.17 3.09
N SER A 232 26.22 -9.32 4.12
CA SER A 232 27.35 -8.69 4.82
C SER A 232 28.37 -9.69 5.33
N ASP A 233 27.93 -10.80 5.94
CA ASP A 233 28.80 -11.85 6.48
C ASP A 233 29.58 -12.57 5.37
N ALA A 234 28.92 -12.85 4.24
CA ALA A 234 29.56 -13.50 3.09
C ALA A 234 30.61 -12.57 2.43
N ILE A 235 30.31 -11.27 2.31
CA ILE A 235 31.23 -10.27 1.76
C ILE A 235 32.46 -10.13 2.67
N ALA A 236 32.25 -10.00 3.99
CA ALA A 236 33.34 -9.90 4.98
C ALA A 236 34.19 -11.18 5.00
N GLY A 237 33.56 -12.36 4.98
CA GLY A 237 34.25 -13.66 4.96
C GLY A 237 35.13 -13.87 3.74
N GLN A 238 34.75 -13.29 2.58
CA GLN A 238 35.50 -13.38 1.33
C GLN A 238 36.41 -12.16 1.05
N ARG A 239 36.40 -11.15 1.94
CA ARG A 239 37.12 -9.85 1.75
C ARG A 239 36.75 -9.16 0.44
N GLY A 240 35.46 -9.22 0.09
CA GLY A 240 34.93 -8.75 -1.20
C GLY A 240 34.61 -7.25 -1.27
N GLU A 241 34.90 -6.46 -0.22
CA GLU A 241 34.44 -5.06 -0.06
C GLU A 241 34.87 -4.17 -1.23
N TYR A 242 36.10 -4.37 -1.71
CA TYR A 242 36.61 -3.58 -2.85
C TYR A 242 35.81 -3.81 -4.13
N HIS A 243 35.48 -5.07 -4.43
CA HIS A 243 34.72 -5.44 -5.61
C HIS A 243 33.29 -4.91 -5.53
N GLU A 244 32.64 -5.09 -4.38
CA GLU A 244 31.26 -4.65 -4.15
C GLU A 244 31.13 -3.11 -4.15
N ARG A 245 32.15 -2.41 -3.62
CA ARG A 245 32.22 -0.95 -3.71
C ARG A 245 32.32 -0.47 -5.16
N ALA A 246 33.16 -1.10 -5.98
CA ALA A 246 33.30 -0.74 -7.39
C ALA A 246 31.98 -0.93 -8.16
N ALA A 247 31.27 -2.04 -7.92
CA ALA A 247 29.97 -2.34 -8.53
C ALA A 247 28.88 -1.34 -8.11
N LEU A 248 28.83 -0.96 -6.83
CA LEU A 248 27.89 0.07 -6.34
C LEU A 248 28.20 1.45 -6.90
N LEU A 249 29.46 1.83 -7.00
CA LEU A 249 29.88 3.11 -7.60
C LEU A 249 29.52 3.18 -9.09
N GLN A 250 29.61 2.07 -9.82
CA GLN A 250 29.17 2.01 -11.21
C GLN A 250 27.65 2.25 -11.35
N ARG A 251 26.84 1.62 -10.48
CA ARG A 251 25.38 1.87 -10.44
C ARG A 251 25.07 3.32 -10.07
N PHE A 252 25.80 3.89 -9.10
CA PHE A 252 25.61 5.28 -8.70
C PHE A 252 26.02 6.27 -9.80
N ARG A 253 27.06 5.98 -10.59
CA ARG A 253 27.40 6.80 -11.78
C ARG A 253 26.24 6.87 -12.76
N ALA A 254 25.54 5.76 -13.02
CA ALA A 254 24.36 5.78 -13.88
C ALA A 254 23.23 6.65 -13.32
N VAL A 255 23.07 6.74 -12.00
CA VAL A 255 22.16 7.69 -11.35
C VAL A 255 22.62 9.12 -11.59
N ALA A 256 23.91 9.41 -11.36
CA ALA A 256 24.49 10.75 -11.53
C ALA A 256 24.38 11.25 -12.99
N ASP A 257 24.67 10.41 -13.97
CA ASP A 257 24.58 10.75 -15.40
C ASP A 257 23.16 11.16 -15.82
N ASN A 258 22.17 10.41 -15.33
CA ASN A 258 20.77 10.77 -15.55
C ASN A 258 20.39 12.07 -14.82
N TRP A 259 20.92 12.29 -13.62
CA TRP A 259 20.69 13.50 -12.84
C TRP A 259 21.23 14.75 -13.54
N TYR A 260 22.45 14.68 -14.12
CA TYR A 260 23.02 15.79 -14.88
C TYR A 260 22.19 16.14 -16.12
N GLN A 261 21.63 15.13 -16.80
CA GLN A 261 20.69 15.38 -17.92
C GLN A 261 19.42 16.08 -17.43
N LEU A 262 18.86 15.60 -16.31
CA LEU A 262 17.67 16.18 -15.71
C LEU A 262 17.87 17.65 -15.33
N ILE A 263 18.97 17.98 -14.65
CA ILE A 263 19.37 19.36 -14.29
C ILE A 263 19.41 20.26 -15.54
N ARG A 264 19.98 19.77 -16.63
CA ARG A 264 20.08 20.55 -17.88
C ARG A 264 18.70 20.90 -18.43
N TYR A 265 17.78 19.94 -18.48
CA TYR A 265 16.41 20.19 -18.97
C TYR A 265 15.57 21.00 -17.98
N GLU A 266 15.69 20.75 -16.69
CA GLU A 266 15.02 21.55 -15.64
C GLU A 266 15.48 23.01 -15.66
N LYS A 267 16.77 23.25 -15.85
CA LYS A 267 17.31 24.61 -16.01
C LYS A 267 16.64 25.33 -17.19
N ASN A 268 16.56 24.69 -18.36
CA ASN A 268 15.96 25.29 -19.54
C ASN A 268 14.46 25.57 -19.34
N LEU A 269 13.74 24.63 -18.71
CA LEU A 269 12.33 24.82 -18.35
C LEU A 269 12.17 25.96 -17.33
N SER A 270 13.08 26.06 -16.36
CA SER A 270 13.05 27.10 -15.32
C SER A 270 13.26 28.50 -15.91
N PHE A 271 14.17 28.66 -16.86
CA PHE A 271 14.35 29.93 -17.57
C PHE A 271 13.05 30.38 -18.24
N PHE A 272 12.37 29.46 -18.93
CA PHE A 272 11.09 29.75 -19.54
C PHE A 272 10.01 30.07 -18.51
N THR A 273 9.83 29.20 -17.50
CA THR A 273 8.73 29.35 -16.53
C THR A 273 8.88 30.59 -15.66
N VAL A 274 10.10 30.92 -15.23
CA VAL A 274 10.37 32.15 -14.47
C VAL A 274 10.14 33.38 -15.34
N GLY A 275 10.66 33.39 -16.58
CA GLY A 275 10.42 34.46 -17.52
C GLY A 275 8.94 34.67 -17.85
N TYR A 276 8.22 33.57 -18.12
CA TYR A 276 6.78 33.59 -18.34
C TYR A 276 6.01 34.14 -17.13
N GLN A 277 6.40 33.74 -15.90
CA GLN A 277 5.78 34.23 -14.67
C GLN A 277 5.98 35.75 -14.48
N GLN A 278 7.16 36.28 -14.76
CA GLN A 278 7.43 37.72 -14.69
C GLN A 278 6.64 38.48 -15.76
N LEU A 279 6.60 37.96 -16.97
CA LEU A 279 5.78 38.55 -18.04
C LEU A 279 4.28 38.49 -17.70
N SER A 280 3.81 37.40 -17.12
CA SER A 280 2.41 37.22 -16.69
C SER A 280 1.98 38.23 -15.62
N ALA A 281 2.90 38.67 -14.76
CA ALA A 281 2.62 39.71 -13.78
C ALA A 281 2.41 41.10 -14.37
N LEU A 282 3.08 41.40 -15.50
CA LEU A 282 3.05 42.72 -16.18
C LEU A 282 2.14 42.77 -17.41
N ALA A 283 1.96 41.67 -18.12
CA ALA A 283 1.17 41.61 -19.35
C ALA A 283 -0.23 42.20 -19.21
N PRO A 284 -1.03 41.89 -18.16
CA PRO A 284 -2.36 42.51 -18.00
C PRO A 284 -2.29 44.05 -17.89
N ILE A 285 -1.24 44.59 -17.28
CA ILE A 285 -1.04 46.02 -17.14
C ILE A 285 -0.78 46.64 -18.52
N PHE A 286 0.13 46.05 -19.30
CA PHE A 286 0.43 46.55 -20.66
C PHE A 286 -0.79 46.52 -21.58
N PHE A 287 -1.59 45.46 -21.54
CA PHE A 287 -2.79 45.35 -22.36
C PHE A 287 -3.92 46.29 -21.91
N ALA A 288 -4.00 46.65 -20.62
CA ALA A 288 -4.98 47.59 -20.09
C ALA A 288 -4.52 49.05 -20.09
N LEU A 289 -3.21 49.29 -20.32
CA LEU A 289 -2.59 50.62 -20.27
C LEU A 289 -3.25 51.67 -21.22
N PRO A 290 -3.63 51.34 -22.47
CA PRO A 290 -4.28 52.30 -23.35
C PRO A 290 -5.57 52.87 -22.73
N LYS A 291 -6.41 52.06 -22.13
CA LYS A 291 -7.64 52.47 -21.45
C LYS A 291 -7.40 53.27 -20.17
N PHE A 292 -6.36 52.92 -19.44
CA PHE A 292 -5.95 53.69 -18.27
C PHE A 292 -5.49 55.09 -18.64
N LEU A 293 -4.66 55.23 -19.71
CA LEU A 293 -4.20 56.51 -20.20
C LEU A 293 -5.31 57.34 -20.84
N ALA A 294 -6.33 56.71 -21.42
CA ALA A 294 -7.53 57.37 -21.94
C ALA A 294 -8.49 57.85 -20.82
N GLY A 295 -8.20 57.53 -19.56
CA GLY A 295 -9.07 57.88 -18.41
C GLY A 295 -10.33 57.03 -18.28
N GLU A 296 -10.48 55.98 -19.11
CA GLU A 296 -11.62 55.05 -19.03
C GLU A 296 -11.53 54.07 -17.85
N LEU A 297 -10.33 53.91 -17.29
CA LEU A 297 -10.05 52.99 -16.19
C LEU A 297 -9.25 53.71 -15.12
N LEU A 298 -9.68 53.54 -13.83
CA LEU A 298 -8.92 54.03 -12.69
C LEU A 298 -7.83 53.04 -12.27
N LEU A 299 -6.89 53.50 -11.45
CA LEU A 299 -5.76 52.67 -10.96
C LEU A 299 -6.26 51.38 -10.26
N GLY A 300 -7.32 51.48 -9.48
CA GLY A 300 -7.91 50.30 -8.81
C GLY A 300 -8.47 49.28 -9.82
N GLY A 301 -9.11 49.72 -10.89
CA GLY A 301 -9.57 48.83 -11.97
C GLY A 301 -8.41 48.12 -12.67
N LEU A 302 -7.30 48.83 -12.92
CA LEU A 302 -6.07 48.26 -13.49
C LEU A 302 -5.51 47.14 -12.59
N MET A 303 -5.48 47.36 -11.26
CA MET A 303 -5.00 46.36 -10.30
C MET A 303 -5.95 45.17 -10.16
N GLN A 304 -7.27 45.40 -10.23
CA GLN A 304 -8.27 44.32 -10.27
C GLN A 304 -8.12 43.45 -11.53
N ILE A 305 -7.91 44.07 -12.72
CA ILE A 305 -7.65 43.33 -13.96
C ILE A 305 -6.41 42.47 -13.83
N ARG A 306 -5.31 43.02 -13.29
CA ARG A 306 -4.06 42.28 -13.06
C ARG A 306 -4.27 41.04 -12.16
N GLN A 307 -4.98 41.22 -11.06
CA GLN A 307 -5.25 40.13 -10.12
C GLN A 307 -6.21 39.09 -10.73
N SER A 308 -7.28 39.54 -11.39
CA SER A 308 -8.25 38.65 -12.05
C SER A 308 -7.62 37.85 -13.18
N PHE A 309 -6.73 38.46 -13.95
CA PHE A 309 -5.96 37.77 -15.00
C PHE A 309 -5.10 36.63 -14.41
N ALA A 310 -4.40 36.89 -13.34
CA ALA A 310 -3.60 35.88 -12.63
C ALA A 310 -4.46 34.71 -12.11
N GLN A 311 -5.64 35.01 -11.55
CA GLN A 311 -6.56 33.98 -11.06
C GLN A 311 -7.14 33.12 -12.21
N VAL A 312 -7.55 33.75 -13.33
CA VAL A 312 -8.05 33.03 -14.51
C VAL A 312 -6.94 32.16 -15.12
N ALA A 313 -5.75 32.72 -15.30
CA ALA A 313 -4.59 31.97 -15.83
C ALA A 313 -4.23 30.77 -14.93
N GLY A 314 -4.21 30.96 -13.60
CA GLY A 314 -3.98 29.88 -12.63
C GLY A 314 -5.06 28.79 -12.69
N ALA A 315 -6.33 29.18 -12.76
CA ALA A 315 -7.44 28.24 -12.85
C ALA A 315 -7.42 27.43 -14.18
N LEU A 316 -7.12 28.08 -15.31
CA LEU A 316 -6.92 27.38 -16.60
C LEU A 316 -5.72 26.44 -16.56
N GLY A 317 -4.63 26.84 -15.89
CA GLY A 317 -3.44 26.02 -15.71
C GLY A 317 -3.73 24.73 -14.95
N TRP A 318 -4.64 24.75 -13.98
CA TRP A 318 -5.01 23.56 -13.21
C TRP A 318 -5.44 22.40 -14.11
N PHE A 319 -6.31 22.63 -15.09
CA PHE A 319 -6.82 21.56 -15.97
C PHE A 319 -5.72 20.81 -16.73
N ILE A 320 -4.60 21.47 -16.97
CA ILE A 320 -3.48 20.90 -17.73
C ILE A 320 -2.44 20.28 -16.80
N PHE A 321 -2.10 20.94 -15.69
CA PHE A 321 -1.11 20.41 -14.74
C PHE A 321 -1.65 19.24 -13.93
N SER A 322 -2.96 19.16 -13.69
CA SER A 322 -3.60 18.05 -12.99
C SER A 322 -3.62 16.73 -13.78
N TYR A 323 -3.31 16.74 -15.09
CA TYR A 323 -3.27 15.51 -15.89
C TYR A 323 -2.33 14.46 -15.30
N ARG A 324 -1.16 14.85 -14.81
CA ARG A 324 -0.20 13.95 -14.15
C ARG A 324 -0.76 13.34 -12.86
N GLU A 325 -1.42 14.14 -12.04
CA GLU A 325 -2.07 13.68 -10.81
C GLU A 325 -3.24 12.75 -11.10
N ILE A 326 -4.03 13.06 -12.11
CA ILE A 326 -5.13 12.19 -12.56
C ILE A 326 -4.59 10.85 -13.05
N ALA A 327 -3.50 10.85 -13.85
CA ALA A 327 -2.88 9.61 -14.32
C ALA A 327 -2.31 8.77 -13.17
N ALA A 328 -1.64 9.39 -12.19
CA ALA A 328 -1.14 8.71 -10.99
C ALA A 328 -2.30 8.16 -10.15
N TRP A 329 -3.36 8.93 -9.96
CA TRP A 329 -4.58 8.48 -9.28
C TRP A 329 -5.23 7.28 -9.99
N GLN A 330 -5.35 7.32 -11.32
CA GLN A 330 -5.88 6.20 -12.10
C GLN A 330 -5.06 4.92 -11.94
N ALA A 331 -3.73 5.05 -11.93
CA ALA A 331 -2.83 3.92 -11.68
C ALA A 331 -3.03 3.33 -10.28
N THR A 332 -3.12 4.18 -9.25
CA THR A 332 -3.37 3.76 -7.86
C THR A 332 -4.73 3.08 -7.71
N VAL A 333 -5.80 3.64 -8.30
CA VAL A 333 -7.13 3.03 -8.33
C VAL A 333 -7.08 1.63 -8.96
N THR A 334 -6.41 1.49 -10.10
CA THR A 334 -6.36 0.21 -10.83
C THR A 334 -5.58 -0.84 -10.05
N ARG A 335 -4.43 -0.49 -9.45
CA ARG A 335 -3.64 -1.42 -8.64
C ARG A 335 -4.42 -1.90 -7.42
N LEU A 336 -4.99 -0.97 -6.67
CA LEU A 336 -5.75 -1.31 -5.46
C LEU A 336 -7.02 -2.10 -5.77
N TYR A 337 -7.72 -1.76 -6.87
CA TYR A 337 -8.87 -2.52 -7.34
C TYR A 337 -8.51 -3.97 -7.69
N ASN A 338 -7.45 -4.17 -8.46
CA ASN A 338 -6.99 -5.51 -8.82
C ASN A 338 -6.62 -6.32 -7.56
N PHE A 339 -5.95 -5.68 -6.58
CA PHE A 339 -5.63 -6.31 -5.30
C PHE A 339 -6.89 -6.73 -4.53
N VAL A 340 -7.87 -5.84 -4.38
CA VAL A 340 -9.11 -6.13 -3.65
C VAL A 340 -9.94 -7.21 -4.34
N VAL A 341 -10.01 -7.21 -5.67
CA VAL A 341 -10.70 -8.26 -6.44
C VAL A 341 -10.05 -9.63 -6.22
N LEU A 342 -8.73 -9.68 -6.15
CA LEU A 342 -8.01 -10.93 -5.83
C LEU A 342 -8.31 -11.42 -4.40
N LEU A 343 -8.51 -10.50 -3.44
CA LEU A 343 -8.92 -10.87 -2.09
C LEU A 343 -10.37 -11.42 -2.04
N ASP A 344 -11.21 -11.05 -2.98
CA ASP A 344 -12.60 -11.52 -3.07
C ASP A 344 -12.73 -12.83 -3.84
N ALA A 345 -11.67 -13.29 -4.54
CA ALA A 345 -11.68 -14.57 -5.24
C ALA A 345 -11.80 -15.72 -4.24
N GLU A 346 -12.67 -16.67 -4.49
CA GLU A 346 -12.80 -17.85 -3.63
C GLU A 346 -11.52 -18.68 -3.67
N PRO A 347 -11.09 -19.23 -2.51
CA PRO A 347 -9.95 -20.15 -2.49
C PRO A 347 -10.27 -21.39 -3.32
N VAL A 348 -9.39 -21.74 -4.23
CA VAL A 348 -9.61 -22.72 -5.32
C VAL A 348 -9.63 -24.18 -4.84
N SER A 349 -9.49 -24.46 -3.53
CA SER A 349 -9.43 -25.86 -3.06
C SER A 349 -10.46 -26.17 -2.00
N PRO A 350 -11.50 -26.94 -2.31
CA PRO A 350 -12.34 -27.53 -1.30
C PRO A 350 -11.61 -28.74 -0.66
N VAL A 351 -10.92 -28.49 0.46
CA VAL A 351 -10.60 -29.58 1.39
C VAL A 351 -11.90 -29.87 2.14
N GLU A 352 -12.37 -31.10 2.05
CA GLU A 352 -13.58 -31.52 2.74
C GLU A 352 -13.30 -31.71 4.21
N SER A 353 -14.25 -31.30 5.09
CA SER A 353 -14.20 -31.64 6.51
C SER A 353 -14.27 -33.17 6.65
N ALA A 354 -13.43 -33.73 7.51
CA ALA A 354 -13.44 -35.17 7.78
C ALA A 354 -14.81 -35.58 8.33
N PRO A 355 -15.36 -36.71 7.87
CA PRO A 355 -16.55 -37.29 8.50
C PRO A 355 -16.22 -37.65 9.97
N ASP A 356 -17.24 -37.74 10.79
CA ASP A 356 -17.11 -38.07 12.25
C ASP A 356 -16.63 -39.51 12.52
N ASP A 357 -15.94 -40.16 11.56
CA ASP A 357 -15.42 -41.53 11.65
C ASP A 357 -14.12 -41.68 12.47
N GLY A 358 -13.66 -40.58 13.10
CA GLY A 358 -12.50 -40.59 13.99
C GLY A 358 -11.13 -40.47 13.30
N LEU A 359 -11.07 -40.39 11.96
CA LEU A 359 -9.81 -40.21 11.23
C LEU A 359 -9.50 -38.71 11.03
N PRO A 360 -8.41 -38.20 11.66
CA PRO A 360 -8.01 -36.81 11.45
C PRO A 360 -7.60 -36.44 10.01
N LEU A 361 -7.16 -37.42 9.20
CA LEU A 361 -6.79 -37.21 7.80
C LEU A 361 -7.05 -38.46 6.95
N ARG A 362 -7.69 -38.26 5.81
CA ARG A 362 -7.76 -39.22 4.69
C ARG A 362 -7.50 -38.45 3.40
N ALA A 363 -6.47 -38.87 2.64
CA ALA A 363 -6.12 -38.23 1.38
C ALA A 363 -5.80 -39.27 0.30
N ALA A 364 -6.35 -39.08 -0.89
CA ALA A 364 -6.02 -39.80 -2.11
C ALA A 364 -5.90 -38.79 -3.23
N LEU A 365 -4.67 -38.52 -3.71
CA LEU A 365 -4.43 -37.41 -4.60
C LEU A 365 -3.18 -37.56 -5.49
N ASP A 366 -3.18 -36.85 -6.60
CA ASP A 366 -2.03 -36.53 -7.44
C ASP A 366 -1.64 -35.07 -7.24
N LEU A 367 -0.36 -34.78 -7.14
CA LEU A 367 0.18 -33.47 -6.81
C LEU A 367 0.89 -32.86 -8.02
N TYR A 368 0.62 -31.58 -8.27
CA TYR A 368 1.18 -30.83 -9.40
C TYR A 368 1.93 -29.56 -8.95
N THR A 369 2.84 -29.10 -9.80
CA THR A 369 3.43 -27.75 -9.68
C THR A 369 2.42 -26.69 -10.07
N ALA A 370 2.74 -25.42 -9.82
CA ALA A 370 1.94 -24.29 -10.30
C ALA A 370 1.87 -24.19 -11.83
N ASP A 371 2.89 -24.72 -12.52
CA ASP A 371 2.96 -24.78 -14.00
C ASP A 371 2.23 -26.01 -14.59
N GLY A 372 1.62 -26.84 -13.73
CA GLY A 372 0.86 -28.02 -14.15
C GLY A 372 1.69 -29.28 -14.38
N ALA A 373 2.99 -29.27 -14.08
CA ALA A 373 3.80 -30.50 -14.16
C ALA A 373 3.49 -31.40 -12.95
N MET A 374 3.42 -32.72 -13.18
CA MET A 374 3.20 -33.71 -12.14
C MET A 374 4.41 -33.77 -11.20
N LEU A 375 4.17 -33.66 -9.87
CA LEU A 375 5.18 -33.81 -8.83
C LEU A 375 5.15 -35.21 -8.23
N LEU A 376 3.98 -35.65 -7.80
CA LEU A 376 3.77 -36.96 -7.16
C LEU A 376 2.43 -37.51 -7.64
N SER A 377 2.34 -38.80 -7.88
CA SER A 377 1.12 -39.49 -8.31
C SER A 377 0.69 -40.56 -7.32
N ASN A 378 -0.59 -40.86 -7.31
CA ASN A 378 -1.20 -41.98 -6.60
C ASN A 378 -0.90 -42.00 -5.08
N ILE A 379 -0.87 -40.81 -4.45
CA ILE A 379 -0.61 -40.67 -3.00
C ILE A 379 -1.87 -41.08 -2.22
N THR A 380 -1.73 -42.08 -1.36
CA THR A 380 -2.78 -42.49 -0.42
C THR A 380 -2.25 -42.40 0.99
N LEU A 381 -2.82 -41.48 1.80
CA LEU A 381 -2.40 -41.23 3.18
C LEU A 381 -3.62 -41.28 4.09
N ASN A 382 -3.50 -42.09 5.18
CA ASN A 382 -4.47 -42.12 6.25
C ASN A 382 -3.74 -41.90 7.56
N ALA A 383 -4.23 -41.00 8.42
CA ALA A 383 -3.64 -40.75 9.72
C ALA A 383 -4.70 -40.92 10.81
N THR A 384 -4.42 -41.79 11.75
CA THR A 384 -5.27 -42.11 12.92
C THR A 384 -4.88 -41.25 14.11
N ALA A 385 -5.82 -41.00 15.01
CA ALA A 385 -5.53 -40.32 16.28
C ALA A 385 -4.44 -41.05 17.07
N GLY A 386 -3.52 -40.30 17.65
CA GLY A 386 -2.38 -40.82 18.42
C GLY A 386 -1.23 -41.38 17.59
N SER A 387 -1.35 -41.45 16.25
CA SER A 387 -0.29 -41.98 15.40
C SER A 387 0.73 -40.93 14.99
N LEU A 388 1.98 -41.35 14.82
CA LEU A 388 3.09 -40.60 14.23
C LEU A 388 3.44 -41.21 12.87
N THR A 389 3.22 -40.47 11.83
CA THR A 389 3.55 -40.84 10.44
C THR A 389 4.78 -40.08 9.98
N LEU A 390 5.84 -40.79 9.60
CA LEU A 390 7.06 -40.22 9.03
C LEU A 390 7.03 -40.27 7.51
N ILE A 391 7.26 -39.12 6.86
CA ILE A 391 7.34 -38.97 5.41
C ILE A 391 8.80 -38.69 5.03
N GLN A 392 9.40 -39.58 4.24
CA GLN A 392 10.78 -39.50 3.77
C GLN A 392 10.84 -39.46 2.24
N GLY A 393 11.98 -39.12 1.67
CA GLY A 393 12.22 -39.03 0.22
C GLY A 393 13.30 -38.03 -0.11
N ARG A 394 13.75 -37.99 -1.35
CA ARG A 394 14.82 -37.09 -1.83
C ARG A 394 14.44 -35.62 -1.61
N SER A 395 15.46 -34.77 -1.46
CA SER A 395 15.24 -33.31 -1.46
C SER A 395 14.64 -32.86 -2.79
N GLY A 396 13.65 -31.98 -2.74
CA GLY A 396 13.00 -31.48 -3.97
C GLY A 396 11.85 -32.33 -4.52
N ILE A 397 11.60 -33.55 -4.03
CA ILE A 397 10.53 -34.44 -4.55
C ILE A 397 9.10 -33.94 -4.34
N GLY A 398 8.89 -32.91 -3.47
CA GLY A 398 7.56 -32.37 -3.22
C GLY A 398 7.00 -32.60 -1.80
N LYS A 399 7.81 -33.07 -0.83
CA LYS A 399 7.37 -33.33 0.57
C LYS A 399 6.69 -32.12 1.22
N SER A 400 7.33 -30.96 1.18
CA SER A 400 6.77 -29.70 1.72
C SER A 400 5.52 -29.25 0.95
N THR A 401 5.46 -29.52 -0.36
CA THR A 401 4.28 -29.22 -1.17
C THR A 401 3.13 -30.14 -0.81
N LEU A 402 3.40 -31.42 -0.50
CA LEU A 402 2.39 -32.35 0.00
C LEU A 402 1.81 -31.88 1.33
N LEU A 403 2.63 -31.48 2.31
CA LEU A 403 2.14 -30.94 3.58
C LEU A 403 1.31 -29.66 3.38
N ARG A 404 1.72 -28.79 2.45
CA ARG A 404 0.93 -27.59 2.06
C ARG A 404 -0.42 -27.97 1.46
N THR A 405 -0.47 -29.01 0.65
CA THR A 405 -1.72 -29.51 0.05
C THR A 405 -2.65 -30.07 1.13
N LEU A 406 -2.12 -30.91 2.01
CA LEU A 406 -2.87 -31.48 3.13
C LEU A 406 -3.38 -30.39 4.10
N SER A 407 -2.62 -29.31 4.27
CA SER A 407 -3.06 -28.15 5.07
C SER A 407 -4.09 -27.26 4.37
N GLY A 408 -4.41 -27.51 3.08
CA GLY A 408 -5.35 -26.73 2.29
C GLY A 408 -4.76 -25.44 1.68
N HIS A 409 -3.43 -25.30 1.68
CA HIS A 409 -2.76 -24.07 1.20
C HIS A 409 -2.17 -24.22 -0.22
N TRP A 410 -2.21 -25.40 -0.84
CA TRP A 410 -1.73 -25.63 -2.20
C TRP A 410 -2.86 -26.16 -3.07
N PRO A 411 -3.30 -25.42 -4.10
CA PRO A 411 -4.49 -25.77 -4.88
C PRO A 411 -4.22 -26.72 -6.07
N HIS A 412 -2.96 -26.97 -6.43
CA HIS A 412 -2.61 -27.71 -7.64
C HIS A 412 -2.52 -29.22 -7.33
N TYR A 413 -3.67 -29.88 -7.16
CA TYR A 413 -3.79 -31.31 -6.97
C TYR A 413 -5.08 -31.84 -7.62
N GLN A 414 -5.12 -33.14 -7.89
CA GLN A 414 -6.32 -33.86 -8.30
C GLN A 414 -6.58 -34.99 -7.30
N GLY A 415 -7.83 -35.25 -6.97
CA GLY A 415 -8.20 -36.24 -5.98
C GLY A 415 -9.02 -35.67 -4.83
N ARG A 416 -9.01 -36.37 -3.69
CA ARG A 416 -9.84 -36.04 -2.52
C ARG A 416 -9.02 -35.95 -1.26
N ILE A 417 -9.24 -34.89 -0.48
CA ILE A 417 -8.66 -34.67 0.84
C ILE A 417 -9.79 -34.44 1.82
N GLN A 418 -9.85 -35.28 2.86
CA GLN A 418 -10.75 -35.13 3.99
C GLN A 418 -9.89 -35.00 5.25
N ARG A 419 -10.03 -33.90 5.99
CA ARG A 419 -9.25 -33.68 7.19
C ARG A 419 -10.04 -32.97 8.27
N SER A 420 -9.58 -33.08 9.52
CA SER A 420 -10.10 -32.29 10.63
C SER A 420 -9.93 -30.78 10.38
N ASP A 421 -10.92 -29.99 10.79
CA ASP A 421 -10.84 -28.52 10.74
C ASP A 421 -9.79 -27.98 11.72
N SER A 422 -9.51 -28.72 12.80
CA SER A 422 -8.47 -28.40 13.78
C SER A 422 -7.12 -28.92 13.31
N VAL A 423 -6.47 -28.17 12.39
CA VAL A 423 -5.14 -28.48 11.84
C VAL A 423 -4.12 -27.43 12.24
N SER A 424 -2.90 -27.87 12.54
CA SER A 424 -1.73 -27.01 12.68
C SER A 424 -0.61 -27.47 11.75
N TRP A 425 -0.15 -26.56 10.90
CA TRP A 425 0.97 -26.79 10.02
C TRP A 425 2.15 -25.92 10.44
N LEU A 426 3.27 -26.55 10.80
CA LEU A 426 4.53 -25.87 11.09
C LEU A 426 5.47 -26.01 9.88
N PRO A 427 5.69 -24.93 9.13
CA PRO A 427 6.62 -24.92 7.99
C PRO A 427 8.08 -24.93 8.46
N GLN A 428 8.99 -25.25 7.57
CA GLN A 428 10.43 -25.24 7.81
C GLN A 428 10.97 -23.89 8.35
N ARG A 429 10.43 -22.75 7.85
CA ARG A 429 10.67 -21.44 8.42
C ARG A 429 9.59 -21.12 9.44
N LEU A 430 10.01 -21.02 10.69
CA LEU A 430 9.12 -20.75 11.81
C LEU A 430 8.66 -19.27 11.83
N TYR A 431 7.43 -19.05 12.25
CA TYR A 431 6.87 -17.71 12.41
C TYR A 431 6.98 -17.29 13.88
N LEU A 432 7.88 -16.33 14.14
CA LEU A 432 8.13 -15.72 15.44
C LEU A 432 8.05 -14.20 15.29
N PRO A 433 6.86 -13.59 15.42
CA PRO A 433 6.72 -12.15 15.33
C PRO A 433 7.40 -11.43 16.51
N HIS A 434 7.67 -10.13 16.33
CA HIS A 434 8.17 -9.27 17.39
C HIS A 434 7.02 -8.88 18.33
N GLU A 435 6.70 -9.77 19.27
CA GLU A 435 5.59 -9.65 20.21
C GLU A 435 6.03 -10.11 21.63
N ARG A 436 5.13 -10.01 22.59
CA ARG A 436 5.31 -10.56 23.92
C ARG A 436 5.39 -12.09 23.83
N LEU A 437 6.19 -12.72 24.72
CA LEU A 437 6.35 -14.16 24.69
C LEU A 437 5.06 -14.92 25.02
N ASP A 438 4.23 -14.37 25.91
CA ASP A 438 2.94 -14.99 26.27
C ASP A 438 1.95 -14.96 25.09
N ASP A 439 1.88 -13.87 24.32
CA ASP A 439 1.08 -13.77 23.08
C ASP A 439 1.60 -14.75 22.03
N LEU A 440 2.92 -14.81 21.89
CA LEU A 440 3.58 -15.69 20.95
C LEU A 440 3.35 -17.17 21.27
N LEU A 441 3.31 -17.55 22.54
CA LEU A 441 2.99 -18.92 23.00
C LEU A 441 1.53 -19.28 22.75
N ALA A 442 0.61 -18.37 23.03
CA ALA A 442 -0.82 -18.58 22.86
C ALA A 442 -1.24 -18.75 21.39
N TYR A 443 -0.52 -18.11 20.45
CA TYR A 443 -0.85 -18.08 19.02
C TYR A 443 -1.18 -19.47 18.45
N PRO A 444 -2.27 -19.66 17.65
CA PRO A 444 -3.22 -18.66 17.14
C PRO A 444 -4.37 -18.28 18.08
N ALA A 445 -4.48 -18.88 19.27
CA ALA A 445 -5.45 -18.50 20.29
C ALA A 445 -5.08 -17.16 20.95
N GLN A 446 -5.97 -16.63 21.78
CA GLN A 446 -5.71 -15.39 22.52
C GLN A 446 -4.93 -15.69 23.81
N ARG A 447 -4.13 -14.71 24.26
CA ARG A 447 -3.37 -14.83 25.52
C ARG A 447 -4.27 -15.14 26.72
N GLU A 448 -5.48 -14.58 26.71
CA GLU A 448 -6.50 -14.69 27.76
C GLU A 448 -7.09 -16.08 27.90
N ASP A 449 -6.94 -16.94 26.89
CA ASP A 449 -7.41 -18.32 26.88
C ASP A 449 -6.56 -19.22 27.79
N PHE A 450 -5.38 -18.74 28.22
CA PHE A 450 -4.43 -19.52 29.03
C PHE A 450 -4.03 -18.80 30.31
N THR A 451 -3.92 -19.55 31.39
CA THR A 451 -3.36 -19.06 32.66
C THR A 451 -1.84 -18.95 32.55
N GLU A 452 -1.24 -18.08 33.36
CA GLU A 452 0.21 -17.93 33.41
C GLU A 452 0.89 -19.24 33.83
N ALA A 453 0.27 -19.99 34.76
CA ALA A 453 0.76 -21.30 35.19
C ALA A 453 0.81 -22.32 34.04
N GLN A 454 -0.18 -22.33 33.14
CA GLN A 454 -0.17 -23.19 31.96
C GLN A 454 0.96 -22.82 31.00
N LEU A 455 1.20 -21.52 30.75
CA LEU A 455 2.29 -21.05 29.90
C LEU A 455 3.65 -21.41 30.48
N GLN A 456 3.85 -21.23 31.78
CA GLN A 456 5.09 -21.62 32.49
C GLN A 456 5.30 -23.14 32.47
N GLN A 457 4.26 -23.90 32.71
CA GLN A 457 4.32 -25.36 32.71
C GLN A 457 4.75 -25.90 31.34
N VAL A 458 4.18 -25.41 30.27
CA VAL A 458 4.52 -25.89 28.92
C VAL A 458 5.95 -25.52 28.54
N LEU A 459 6.46 -24.35 28.95
CA LEU A 459 7.86 -23.97 28.74
C LEU A 459 8.82 -24.94 29.47
N VAL A 460 8.50 -25.35 30.67
CA VAL A 460 9.29 -26.37 31.41
C VAL A 460 9.26 -27.70 30.66
N GLN A 461 8.09 -28.14 30.21
CA GLN A 461 7.92 -29.43 29.49
C GLN A 461 8.74 -29.50 28.19
N VAL A 462 8.84 -28.39 27.44
CA VAL A 462 9.63 -28.35 26.21
C VAL A 462 11.11 -28.01 26.45
N GLY A 463 11.55 -27.90 27.73
CA GLY A 463 12.94 -27.64 28.08
C GLY A 463 13.38 -26.18 27.92
N LEU A 464 12.48 -25.22 28.14
CA LEU A 464 12.74 -23.76 28.09
C LEU A 464 12.37 -23.06 29.43
N PRO A 465 12.75 -23.60 30.63
CA PRO A 465 12.36 -23.01 31.91
C PRO A 465 12.91 -21.59 32.11
N GLN A 466 14.03 -21.26 31.48
CA GLN A 466 14.65 -19.92 31.55
C GLN A 466 13.76 -18.80 30.97
N LEU A 467 12.78 -19.14 30.15
CA LEU A 467 11.86 -18.18 29.55
C LEU A 467 10.66 -17.85 30.47
N ASN A 468 10.44 -18.59 31.56
CA ASN A 468 9.33 -18.37 32.48
C ASN A 468 9.26 -16.94 33.03
N TYR A 469 10.42 -16.32 33.27
CA TYR A 469 10.51 -14.95 33.80
C TYR A 469 10.40 -13.87 32.70
N GLN A 470 10.23 -14.26 31.44
CA GLN A 470 10.25 -13.39 30.29
C GLN A 470 8.91 -13.33 29.51
N LEU A 471 7.83 -13.90 30.09
CA LEU A 471 6.51 -13.99 29.45
C LEU A 471 6.00 -12.62 28.95
N ALA A 472 6.16 -11.57 29.76
CA ALA A 472 5.73 -10.23 29.41
C ALA A 472 6.72 -9.45 28.50
N LEU A 473 7.88 -10.02 28.18
CA LEU A 473 8.91 -9.35 27.38
C LEU A 473 8.53 -9.38 25.91
N SER A 474 8.53 -8.18 25.28
CA SER A 474 8.39 -8.01 23.84
C SER A 474 9.75 -7.78 23.19
N THR A 475 10.15 -8.67 22.28
CA THR A 475 11.45 -8.59 21.59
C THR A 475 11.40 -9.38 20.28
N ASP A 476 12.45 -9.26 19.46
CA ASP A 476 12.66 -10.12 18.29
C ASP A 476 13.15 -11.51 18.72
N TRP A 477 12.20 -12.41 18.97
CA TRP A 477 12.48 -13.77 19.41
C TRP A 477 13.22 -14.59 18.35
N GLN A 478 13.06 -14.27 17.08
CA GLN A 478 13.75 -14.96 15.99
C GLN A 478 15.27 -14.74 16.04
N GLN A 479 15.70 -13.55 16.42
CA GLN A 479 17.14 -13.25 16.56
C GLN A 479 17.69 -13.67 17.93
N ARG A 480 16.85 -13.70 18.96
CA ARG A 480 17.26 -13.95 20.33
C ARG A 480 17.38 -15.44 20.66
N LEU A 481 16.54 -16.29 20.08
CA LEU A 481 16.52 -17.72 20.33
C LEU A 481 17.37 -18.48 19.31
N SER A 482 18.12 -19.47 19.78
CA SER A 482 18.77 -20.45 18.91
C SER A 482 17.73 -21.26 18.10
N GLY A 483 18.12 -21.86 16.97
CA GLY A 483 17.22 -22.64 16.13
C GLY A 483 16.50 -23.77 16.90
N GLY A 484 17.21 -24.44 17.81
CA GLY A 484 16.62 -25.48 18.66
C GLY A 484 15.61 -24.93 19.66
N GLU A 485 15.87 -23.76 20.28
CA GLU A 485 14.91 -23.10 21.18
C GLU A 485 13.66 -22.62 20.43
N GLN A 486 13.82 -22.09 19.20
CA GLN A 486 12.70 -21.73 18.34
C GLN A 486 11.82 -22.95 18.04
N GLN A 487 12.43 -24.09 17.69
CA GLN A 487 11.68 -25.32 17.46
C GLN A 487 10.94 -25.79 18.72
N ARG A 488 11.60 -25.83 19.90
CA ARG A 488 10.93 -26.15 21.17
C ARG A 488 9.75 -25.24 21.48
N LEU A 489 9.88 -23.96 21.19
CA LEU A 489 8.79 -23.00 21.38
C LEU A 489 7.57 -23.32 20.49
N MET A 490 7.80 -23.82 19.25
CA MET A 490 6.70 -24.28 18.39
C MET A 490 6.00 -25.51 18.96
N PHE A 491 6.74 -26.45 19.54
CA PHE A 491 6.13 -27.58 20.24
C PHE A 491 5.27 -27.11 21.43
N ALA A 492 5.70 -26.10 22.19
CA ALA A 492 4.91 -25.49 23.26
C ALA A 492 3.56 -24.98 22.74
N ARG A 493 3.54 -24.30 21.56
CA ARG A 493 2.29 -23.85 20.90
C ARG A 493 1.35 -25.02 20.58
N LEU A 494 1.87 -26.11 20.06
CA LEU A 494 1.06 -27.31 19.75
C LEU A 494 0.43 -27.91 21.02
N LEU A 495 1.18 -27.97 22.10
CA LEU A 495 0.69 -28.49 23.39
C LEU A 495 -0.40 -27.63 24.01
N LEU A 496 -0.32 -26.30 23.83
CA LEU A 496 -1.35 -25.37 24.29
C LEU A 496 -2.63 -25.45 23.44
N ASN A 497 -2.49 -25.41 22.11
CA ASN A 497 -3.63 -25.31 21.18
C ASN A 497 -4.29 -26.67 20.85
N LYS A 498 -3.63 -27.80 21.10
CA LYS A 498 -4.15 -29.17 20.97
C LYS A 498 -4.86 -29.46 19.63
N PRO A 499 -4.23 -29.21 18.46
CA PRO A 499 -4.85 -29.48 17.16
C PRO A 499 -5.04 -30.98 16.93
N ARG A 500 -6.10 -31.40 16.22
CA ARG A 500 -6.35 -32.81 15.90
C ARG A 500 -5.44 -33.36 14.80
N LEU A 501 -4.94 -32.50 13.92
CA LEU A 501 -3.99 -32.83 12.87
C LEU A 501 -2.77 -31.90 12.97
N ILE A 502 -1.57 -32.50 13.09
CA ILE A 502 -0.31 -31.79 13.22
C ILE A 502 0.57 -32.15 12.01
N LEU A 503 0.92 -31.15 11.20
CA LEU A 503 1.78 -31.29 10.03
C LEU A 503 3.12 -30.58 10.29
N LEU A 504 4.21 -31.34 10.33
CA LEU A 504 5.55 -30.87 10.69
C LEU A 504 6.50 -31.00 9.49
N ASP A 505 7.02 -29.85 9.02
CA ASP A 505 7.94 -29.78 7.88
C ASP A 505 9.37 -29.48 8.38
N GLU A 506 10.17 -30.54 8.55
CA GLU A 506 11.57 -30.48 9.06
C GLU A 506 11.73 -29.74 10.41
N THR A 507 10.70 -29.70 11.21
CA THR A 507 10.65 -28.91 12.47
C THR A 507 11.50 -29.49 13.60
N THR A 508 12.19 -30.61 13.40
CA THR A 508 13.15 -31.21 14.32
C THR A 508 14.62 -31.09 13.85
N ALA A 509 14.86 -30.42 12.72
CA ALA A 509 16.19 -30.41 12.09
C ALA A 509 17.28 -29.70 12.90
N ALA A 510 16.92 -28.72 13.76
CA ALA A 510 17.85 -28.02 14.65
C ALA A 510 17.92 -28.63 16.06
N LEU A 511 17.27 -29.78 16.31
CA LEU A 511 17.29 -30.49 17.58
C LEU A 511 18.25 -31.68 17.52
N ASP A 512 18.88 -31.97 18.65
CA ASP A 512 19.58 -33.23 18.82
C ASP A 512 18.59 -34.40 18.90
N ALA A 513 19.07 -35.64 18.67
CA ALA A 513 18.24 -36.83 18.61
C ALA A 513 17.41 -37.08 19.90
N THR A 514 18.00 -36.78 21.06
CA THR A 514 17.35 -36.97 22.37
C THR A 514 16.21 -35.99 22.57
N SER A 515 16.45 -34.70 22.28
CA SER A 515 15.44 -33.63 22.34
C SER A 515 14.30 -33.86 21.34
N ALA A 516 14.61 -34.25 20.11
CA ALA A 516 13.60 -34.54 19.09
C ALA A 516 12.68 -35.71 19.49
N ARG A 517 13.27 -36.82 19.96
CA ARG A 517 12.49 -37.97 20.49
C ARG A 517 11.61 -37.57 21.68
N HIS A 518 12.18 -36.85 22.64
CA HIS A 518 11.44 -36.38 23.82
C HIS A 518 10.21 -35.55 23.44
N LEU A 519 10.38 -34.56 22.59
CA LEU A 519 9.28 -33.65 22.16
C LEU A 519 8.19 -34.40 21.39
N LEU A 520 8.55 -35.32 20.48
CA LEU A 520 7.57 -36.12 19.75
C LEU A 520 6.81 -37.09 20.66
N GLN A 521 7.49 -37.71 21.64
CA GLN A 521 6.86 -38.55 22.66
C GLN A 521 5.93 -37.71 23.54
N LEU A 522 6.36 -36.53 23.96
CA LEU A 522 5.56 -35.58 24.74
C LEU A 522 4.26 -35.21 24.02
N LEU A 523 4.34 -34.91 22.70
CA LEU A 523 3.15 -34.66 21.88
C LEU A 523 2.19 -35.85 21.90
N ARG A 524 2.68 -37.07 21.69
CA ARG A 524 1.84 -38.29 21.68
C ARG A 524 1.18 -38.54 23.02
N GLN A 525 1.90 -38.34 24.13
CA GLN A 525 1.37 -38.55 25.48
C GLN A 525 0.32 -37.50 25.86
N GLN A 526 0.55 -36.25 25.54
CA GLN A 526 -0.37 -35.15 25.92
C GLN A 526 -1.49 -34.90 24.93
N LEU A 527 -1.32 -35.32 23.67
CA LEU A 527 -2.30 -35.15 22.60
C LEU A 527 -2.71 -36.50 21.96
N PRO A 528 -3.31 -37.42 22.72
CA PRO A 528 -3.64 -38.77 22.24
C PRO A 528 -4.69 -38.76 21.11
N ASN A 529 -5.45 -37.66 20.97
CA ASN A 529 -6.47 -37.49 19.92
C ASN A 529 -5.92 -36.80 18.66
N SER A 530 -4.63 -36.48 18.60
CA SER A 530 -3.96 -35.82 17.48
C SER A 530 -3.23 -36.84 16.61
N ALA A 531 -3.33 -36.69 15.30
CA ALA A 531 -2.44 -37.36 14.34
C ALA A 531 -1.27 -36.46 14.00
N VAL A 532 -0.06 -37.00 13.94
CA VAL A 532 1.16 -36.25 13.61
C VAL A 532 1.75 -36.77 12.30
N LEU A 533 1.88 -35.91 11.30
CA LEU A 533 2.64 -36.17 10.06
C LEU A 533 3.93 -35.35 10.10
N LEU A 534 5.06 -36.04 10.03
CA LEU A 534 6.39 -35.43 10.11
C LEU A 534 7.17 -35.69 8.83
N VAL A 535 7.61 -34.65 8.15
CA VAL A 535 8.65 -34.72 7.11
C VAL A 535 10.00 -34.53 7.78
N SER A 536 10.89 -35.51 7.65
CA SER A 536 12.25 -35.41 8.19
C SER A 536 13.25 -36.27 7.42
N HIS A 537 14.50 -35.84 7.40
CA HIS A 537 15.65 -36.61 6.91
C HIS A 537 16.41 -37.36 8.01
N GLN A 538 15.99 -37.22 9.28
CA GLN A 538 16.62 -37.82 10.44
C GLN A 538 16.22 -39.30 10.54
N THR A 539 17.19 -40.20 10.33
CA THR A 539 16.95 -41.68 10.28
C THR A 539 16.48 -42.25 11.62
N PHE A 540 16.93 -41.68 12.74
CA PHE A 540 16.57 -42.17 14.09
C PHE A 540 15.07 -41.97 14.43
N LEU A 541 14.34 -41.22 13.66
CA LEU A 541 12.89 -41.00 13.85
C LEU A 541 12.07 -42.16 13.30
N ALA A 542 12.66 -43.01 12.46
CA ALA A 542 12.02 -44.23 11.97
C ALA A 542 11.65 -45.20 13.08
N ASP A 543 12.47 -45.22 14.16
CA ASP A 543 12.25 -46.14 15.31
C ASP A 543 11.03 -45.77 16.16
N ILE A 544 10.57 -44.54 16.12
CA ILE A 544 9.43 -44.03 16.91
C ILE A 544 8.17 -43.77 16.08
N ALA A 545 8.25 -43.88 14.76
CA ALA A 545 7.13 -43.69 13.85
C ALA A 545 6.28 -44.97 13.76
N ASP A 546 4.95 -44.82 13.84
CA ASP A 546 4.01 -45.95 13.67
C ASP A 546 3.84 -46.30 12.18
N HIS A 547 3.96 -45.30 11.30
CA HIS A 547 3.88 -45.46 9.85
C HIS A 547 5.00 -44.70 9.16
N GLN A 548 5.56 -45.31 8.10
CA GLN A 548 6.60 -44.70 7.28
C GLN A 548 6.16 -44.69 5.83
N TYR A 549 6.26 -43.51 5.17
CA TYR A 549 6.00 -43.32 3.77
C TYR A 549 7.28 -42.84 3.08
N HIS A 550 7.74 -43.61 2.08
CA HIS A 550 8.82 -43.22 1.20
C HIS A 550 8.27 -42.67 -0.11
N LEU A 551 8.60 -41.44 -0.44
CA LEU A 551 8.26 -40.81 -1.70
C LEU A 551 9.42 -41.00 -2.67
N ASP A 552 9.17 -41.71 -3.79
CA ASP A 552 10.13 -41.98 -4.88
C ASP A 552 9.63 -41.36 -6.19
N ASP A 553 10.56 -41.17 -7.15
CA ASP A 553 10.24 -40.66 -8.50
C ASP A 553 9.44 -41.66 -9.37
N SER A 554 9.43 -42.94 -8.99
CA SER A 554 8.58 -43.95 -9.63
C SER A 554 7.16 -43.85 -9.06
N SER A 555 6.18 -43.89 -9.93
CA SER A 555 4.74 -43.70 -9.69
C SER A 555 4.07 -44.65 -8.68
N ASP A 556 4.85 -45.38 -7.87
CA ASP A 556 4.33 -46.26 -6.84
C ASP A 556 4.76 -45.80 -5.45
N VAL A 557 3.81 -45.24 -4.70
CA VAL A 557 3.98 -45.04 -3.24
C VAL A 557 4.02 -46.42 -2.61
N ILE A 558 5.19 -46.86 -2.18
CA ILE A 558 5.32 -48.10 -1.42
C ILE A 558 4.61 -47.89 -0.09
N GLN A 559 3.46 -48.55 0.10
CA GLN A 559 2.74 -48.59 1.36
C GLN A 559 3.70 -49.05 2.46
N GLY A 560 3.87 -48.21 3.49
CA GLY A 560 4.75 -48.50 4.60
C GLY A 560 4.42 -49.82 5.28
N VAL A 561 5.42 -50.64 5.39
CA VAL A 561 5.36 -51.83 6.25
C VAL A 561 5.09 -51.35 7.67
N ALA A 562 3.92 -51.66 8.21
CA ALA A 562 3.66 -51.57 9.66
C ALA A 562 4.67 -52.49 10.33
N THR A 563 5.71 -51.93 10.97
CA THR A 563 6.59 -52.70 11.81
C THR A 563 5.82 -52.99 13.12
N PRO A 564 5.45 -54.23 13.45
CA PRO A 564 4.79 -54.50 14.70
C PRO A 564 5.74 -54.14 15.85
N CYS A 565 5.26 -53.31 16.75
CA CYS A 565 5.92 -53.07 18.02
C CYS A 565 6.24 -54.39 18.71
N LEU A 566 7.51 -54.78 18.77
CA LEU A 566 7.95 -55.83 19.69
C LEU A 566 7.80 -55.31 21.11
N THR A 567 6.68 -55.69 21.75
CA THR A 567 6.53 -55.64 23.19
C THR A 567 7.59 -56.58 23.82
N ASN A 568 8.54 -56.00 24.55
CA ASN A 568 9.24 -56.60 25.65
C ASN A 568 9.26 -55.64 26.83
#